data_3ec20914c2af020a391f38f4a86e96e4
#
_entry.id   3ec20914c2af020a391f38f4a86e96e4
#
_cell.length_a   1.000
_cell.length_b   1.000
_cell.length_c   1.000
_cell.angle_alpha   90.00
_cell.angle_beta   90.00
_cell.angle_gamma   90.00
#
_symmetry.space_group_name_H-M   'P 1'
#
loop_
_entity.id
_entity.type
_entity.pdbx_description
1 polymer ?
#
loop_
_entity_poly.entity_id
_entity_poly.type
_entity_poly.pdbx_seq_one_letter_code
_entity_poly.pdbx_strand_id
1 'polypeptide(L)'
;MADIELEMDVETYIKEKYPEALPLDLIPGRISRFDIEKRDNKAGWAIVFPDGNGFVGDWRTGEKVRCFPNKSNTKDTNSMVRKVSQIISTESNEYCKSFYDTLQDASPNHKYLITKKVGVAKGVKKYKESLVIPGYDGQNNMVTLQYIFSDGKKRFRKGTSPKGAYFVIGDVQKDMYMAEGYATAFSIHKATGKS
;
A
#
# COMPACT_ATOMS: atom_id res chain seq x y z
N MET A 1 -8.79 9.78 -10.88
CA MET A 1 -7.95 10.43 -11.91
C MET A 1 -8.04 9.55 -13.14
N ALA A 2 -8.19 10.13 -14.33
CA ALA A 2 -8.08 9.37 -15.57
C ALA A 2 -6.61 8.93 -15.74
N ASP A 3 -6.39 7.68 -16.13
CA ASP A 3 -5.05 7.20 -16.45
C ASP A 3 -4.56 7.94 -17.71
N ILE A 4 -3.35 8.46 -17.68
CA ILE A 4 -2.71 9.08 -18.84
C ILE A 4 -2.32 7.96 -19.79
N GLU A 5 -2.71 8.07 -21.06
CA GLU A 5 -2.38 7.09 -22.11
C GLU A 5 -1.43 7.72 -23.13
N LEU A 6 -0.32 7.05 -23.44
CA LEU A 6 0.69 7.53 -24.38
C LEU A 6 1.03 6.46 -25.42
N GLU A 7 1.07 6.87 -26.69
CA GLU A 7 1.47 6.00 -27.80
C GLU A 7 3.01 5.98 -27.91
N MET A 8 3.63 5.27 -26.98
CA MET A 8 5.05 4.96 -26.95
C MET A 8 5.30 3.74 -26.07
N ASP A 9 6.43 3.08 -26.22
CA ASP A 9 6.81 1.97 -25.36
C ASP A 9 7.30 2.45 -23.97
N VAL A 10 7.33 1.53 -23.02
CA VAL A 10 7.69 1.80 -21.63
C VAL A 10 9.13 2.31 -21.49
N GLU A 11 10.06 1.73 -22.25
CA GLU A 11 11.49 2.11 -22.17
C GLU A 11 11.72 3.51 -22.66
N THR A 12 11.11 3.87 -23.81
CA THR A 12 11.15 5.22 -24.37
C THR A 12 10.58 6.24 -23.39
N TYR A 13 9.43 5.94 -22.77
CA TYR A 13 8.85 6.84 -21.77
C TYR A 13 9.77 7.04 -20.56
N ILE A 14 10.38 5.96 -20.04
CA ILE A 14 11.32 6.05 -18.92
C ILE A 14 12.54 6.87 -19.32
N LYS A 15 13.08 6.65 -20.52
CA LYS A 15 14.24 7.37 -21.02
C LYS A 15 13.99 8.88 -21.12
N GLU A 16 12.81 9.28 -21.52
CA GLU A 16 12.43 10.69 -21.65
C GLU A 16 12.09 11.33 -20.29
N LYS A 17 11.33 10.65 -19.47
CA LYS A 17 10.80 11.21 -18.22
C LYS A 17 11.73 11.02 -17.02
N TYR A 18 12.48 9.92 -16.98
CA TYR A 18 13.33 9.49 -15.86
C TYR A 18 14.68 8.97 -16.37
N PRO A 19 15.47 9.78 -17.08
CA PRO A 19 16.74 9.33 -17.69
C PRO A 19 17.71 8.74 -16.67
N GLU A 20 17.65 9.18 -15.41
CA GLU A 20 18.46 8.69 -14.32
C GLU A 20 18.12 7.25 -13.89
N ALA A 21 16.97 6.74 -14.32
CA ALA A 21 16.52 5.39 -14.00
C ALA A 21 17.24 4.31 -14.84
N LEU A 22 17.90 4.68 -15.91
CA LEU A 22 18.53 3.73 -16.82
C LEU A 22 20.01 3.47 -16.47
N PRO A 23 20.51 2.24 -16.71
CA PRO A 23 19.84 1.10 -17.31
C PRO A 23 18.83 0.43 -16.33
N LEU A 24 17.67 0.05 -16.82
CA LEU A 24 16.64 -0.64 -16.05
C LEU A 24 16.30 -1.97 -16.71
N ASP A 25 16.38 -3.05 -15.96
CA ASP A 25 15.99 -4.39 -16.44
C ASP A 25 14.46 -4.53 -16.38
N LEU A 26 13.83 -4.48 -17.57
CA LEU A 26 12.39 -4.61 -17.74
C LEU A 26 12.01 -6.06 -18.05
N ILE A 27 11.74 -6.83 -17.01
CA ILE A 27 11.31 -8.23 -17.15
C ILE A 27 9.80 -8.26 -17.39
N PRO A 28 9.31 -8.84 -18.52
CA PRO A 28 7.89 -8.92 -18.83
C PRO A 28 7.08 -9.55 -17.69
N GLY A 29 5.98 -8.88 -17.31
CA GLY A 29 5.07 -9.32 -16.26
C GLY A 29 5.55 -9.10 -14.82
N ARG A 30 6.72 -8.49 -14.63
CA ARG A 30 7.24 -8.11 -13.31
C ARG A 30 7.35 -6.60 -13.16
N ILE A 31 7.22 -6.11 -11.93
CA ILE A 31 7.48 -4.71 -11.62
C ILE A 31 8.98 -4.50 -11.45
N SER A 32 9.53 -3.65 -12.30
CA SER A 32 10.88 -3.12 -12.15
C SER A 32 10.82 -1.81 -11.39
N ARG A 33 11.68 -1.65 -10.38
CA ARG A 33 11.70 -0.46 -9.53
C ARG A 33 12.92 0.39 -9.81
N PHE A 34 12.74 1.70 -9.80
CA PHE A 34 13.81 2.67 -10.04
C PHE A 34 13.69 3.89 -9.14
N ASP A 35 14.78 4.63 -9.02
CA ASP A 35 14.81 5.85 -8.24
C ASP A 35 14.27 7.02 -9.06
N ILE A 36 13.58 7.95 -8.40
CA ILE A 36 13.10 9.21 -8.99
C ILE A 36 13.69 10.36 -8.19
N GLU A 37 14.44 11.25 -8.86
CA GLU A 37 15.07 12.47 -8.31
C GLU A 37 16.11 12.21 -7.19
N LYS A 38 15.92 11.21 -6.36
CA LYS A 38 16.78 10.89 -5.23
C LYS A 38 17.21 9.43 -5.31
N ARG A 39 18.48 9.18 -5.00
CA ARG A 39 19.01 7.81 -4.91
C ARG A 39 18.33 7.04 -3.76
N ASP A 40 18.20 5.73 -3.96
CA ASP A 40 17.68 4.76 -3.00
C ASP A 40 16.23 4.98 -2.52
N ASN A 41 15.41 5.71 -3.30
CA ASN A 41 14.01 5.89 -2.93
C ASN A 41 13.08 4.84 -3.53
N LYS A 42 13.48 4.15 -4.60
CA LYS A 42 12.70 3.13 -5.33
C LYS A 42 11.23 3.54 -5.54
N ALA A 43 11.03 4.84 -5.78
CA ALA A 43 9.70 5.43 -5.89
C ALA A 43 9.07 5.20 -7.25
N GLY A 44 9.88 5.08 -8.30
CA GLY A 44 9.43 4.73 -9.64
C GLY A 44 9.18 3.23 -9.77
N TRP A 45 8.22 2.90 -10.60
CA TRP A 45 7.94 1.52 -10.98
C TRP A 45 7.51 1.44 -12.44
N ALA A 46 7.86 0.36 -13.07
CA ALA A 46 7.43 0.05 -14.43
C ALA A 46 7.08 -1.42 -14.55
N ILE A 47 6.12 -1.73 -15.42
CA ILE A 47 5.79 -3.08 -15.84
C ILE A 47 5.60 -3.08 -17.35
N VAL A 48 6.20 -4.04 -18.03
CA VAL A 48 6.04 -4.28 -19.46
C VAL A 48 5.42 -5.64 -19.68
N PHE A 49 4.62 -5.77 -20.72
CA PHE A 49 4.04 -7.04 -21.16
C PHE A 49 4.71 -7.53 -22.45
N PRO A 50 4.58 -8.83 -22.80
CA PRO A 50 5.20 -9.40 -23.99
C PRO A 50 4.80 -8.73 -25.31
N ASP A 51 3.65 -8.06 -25.34
CA ASP A 51 3.13 -7.30 -26.49
C ASP A 51 3.67 -5.86 -26.59
N GLY A 52 4.59 -5.47 -25.68
CA GLY A 52 5.17 -4.13 -25.62
C GLY A 52 4.32 -3.09 -24.89
N ASN A 53 3.07 -3.40 -24.55
CA ASN A 53 2.27 -2.55 -23.68
C ASN A 53 2.83 -2.55 -22.26
N GLY A 54 2.55 -1.49 -21.50
CA GLY A 54 2.97 -1.45 -20.11
C GLY A 54 2.47 -0.24 -19.35
N PHE A 55 2.98 -0.10 -18.15
CA PHE A 55 2.66 1.01 -17.27
C PHE A 55 3.92 1.50 -16.57
N VAL A 56 3.97 2.80 -16.34
CA VAL A 56 5.00 3.46 -15.53
C VAL A 56 4.32 4.33 -14.48
N GLY A 57 4.83 4.34 -13.27
CA GLY A 57 4.22 5.16 -12.23
C GLY A 57 5.20 5.61 -11.15
N ASP A 58 4.72 6.50 -10.30
CA ASP A 58 5.42 7.03 -9.14
C ASP A 58 4.58 6.78 -7.87
N TRP A 59 5.13 5.98 -6.96
CA TRP A 59 4.48 5.68 -5.68
C TRP A 59 4.28 6.89 -4.76
N ARG A 60 5.03 7.95 -4.97
CA ARG A 60 4.95 9.16 -4.15
C ARG A 60 3.72 9.99 -4.50
N THR A 61 3.42 10.08 -5.80
CA THR A 61 2.32 10.89 -6.33
C THR A 61 1.07 10.08 -6.58
N GLY A 62 1.22 8.76 -6.80
CA GLY A 62 0.16 7.88 -7.28
C GLY A 62 -0.09 8.04 -8.78
N GLU A 63 0.76 8.77 -9.50
CA GLU A 63 0.70 8.91 -10.95
C GLU A 63 0.94 7.56 -11.60
N LYS A 64 0.14 7.24 -12.61
CA LYS A 64 0.28 6.05 -13.44
C LYS A 64 0.02 6.43 -14.88
N VAL A 65 0.96 6.08 -15.75
CA VAL A 65 0.91 6.30 -17.19
C VAL A 65 0.87 4.96 -17.88
N ARG A 66 -0.05 4.79 -18.80
CA ARG A 66 -0.12 3.64 -19.68
C ARG A 66 0.65 3.94 -20.96
N CYS A 67 1.58 3.06 -21.30
CA CYS A 67 2.37 3.09 -22.51
C CYS A 67 1.92 1.99 -23.46
N PHE A 68 1.73 2.32 -24.75
CA PHE A 68 1.37 1.35 -25.79
C PHE A 68 2.04 1.73 -27.12
N PRO A 69 2.88 0.86 -27.69
CA PRO A 69 3.61 1.17 -28.93
C PRO A 69 2.73 1.19 -30.18
N ASN A 70 1.53 0.60 -30.14
CA ASN A 70 0.61 0.54 -31.28
C ASN A 70 -0.86 0.55 -30.86
N LYS A 71 -1.67 1.42 -31.47
CA LYS A 71 -3.13 1.53 -31.20
C LYS A 71 -3.96 0.30 -31.57
N SER A 72 -3.43 -0.63 -32.36
CA SER A 72 -4.20 -1.78 -32.85
C SER A 72 -4.53 -2.85 -31.80
N ASN A 73 -3.91 -2.81 -30.62
CA ASN A 73 -4.07 -3.82 -29.57
C ASN A 73 -4.99 -3.42 -28.41
N THR A 74 -5.93 -2.51 -28.62
CA THR A 74 -6.81 -1.98 -27.55
C THR A 74 -7.87 -2.97 -27.06
N LYS A 75 -8.04 -4.13 -27.70
CA LYS A 75 -9.13 -5.08 -27.35
C LYS A 75 -8.99 -5.77 -26.01
N ASP A 76 -7.82 -5.74 -25.38
CA ASP A 76 -7.60 -6.43 -24.09
C ASP A 76 -7.16 -5.50 -22.93
N THR A 77 -7.40 -4.22 -23.09
CA THR A 77 -6.99 -3.19 -22.12
C THR A 77 -7.49 -3.46 -20.69
N ASN A 78 -8.75 -3.86 -20.55
CA ASN A 78 -9.35 -4.08 -19.23
C ASN A 78 -8.75 -5.30 -18.51
N SER A 79 -8.39 -6.35 -19.24
CA SER A 79 -7.73 -7.52 -18.66
C SER A 79 -6.32 -7.19 -18.21
N MET A 80 -5.57 -6.41 -18.99
CA MET A 80 -4.23 -5.93 -18.65
C MET A 80 -4.26 -5.00 -17.43
N VAL A 81 -5.15 -4.02 -17.40
CA VAL A 81 -5.32 -3.13 -16.23
C VAL A 81 -5.61 -3.93 -14.96
N ARG A 82 -6.45 -4.96 -15.05
CA ARG A 82 -6.74 -5.85 -13.91
C ARG A 82 -5.51 -6.64 -13.48
N LYS A 83 -4.75 -7.23 -14.42
CA LYS A 83 -3.51 -7.96 -14.12
C LYS A 83 -2.49 -7.06 -13.43
N VAL A 84 -2.27 -5.86 -13.96
CA VAL A 84 -1.36 -4.87 -13.35
C VAL A 84 -1.82 -4.50 -11.95
N SER A 85 -3.10 -4.22 -11.76
CA SER A 85 -3.64 -3.88 -10.45
C SER A 85 -3.46 -5.01 -9.44
N GLN A 86 -3.60 -6.26 -9.87
CA GLN A 86 -3.33 -7.43 -9.03
C GLN A 86 -1.85 -7.55 -8.66
N ILE A 87 -0.95 -7.42 -9.62
CA ILE A 87 0.50 -7.49 -9.39
C ILE A 87 0.93 -6.40 -8.40
N ILE A 88 0.50 -5.15 -8.64
CA ILE A 88 0.78 -4.02 -7.76
C ILE A 88 0.24 -4.26 -6.35
N SER A 89 -0.98 -4.78 -6.24
CA SER A 89 -1.59 -5.10 -4.94
C SER A 89 -0.80 -6.18 -4.22
N THR A 90 -0.42 -7.26 -4.90
CA THR A 90 0.35 -8.36 -4.30
C THR A 90 1.71 -7.89 -3.79
N GLU A 91 2.48 -7.17 -4.60
CA GLU A 91 3.78 -6.63 -4.16
C GLU A 91 3.65 -5.61 -3.03
N SER A 92 2.60 -4.77 -3.06
CA SER A 92 2.33 -3.83 -1.99
C SER A 92 2.01 -4.55 -0.67
N ASN A 93 1.26 -5.64 -0.73
CA ASN A 93 0.91 -6.46 0.43
C ASN A 93 2.14 -7.16 1.01
N GLU A 94 2.96 -7.77 0.17
CA GLU A 94 4.22 -8.39 0.59
C GLU A 94 5.17 -7.39 1.24
N TYR A 95 5.27 -6.21 0.66
CA TYR A 95 6.07 -5.12 1.22
C TYR A 95 5.50 -4.62 2.56
N CYS A 96 4.19 -4.48 2.69
CA CYS A 96 3.54 -4.13 3.97
C CYS A 96 3.88 -5.15 5.04
N LYS A 97 3.74 -6.44 4.72
CA LYS A 97 4.02 -7.54 5.63
C LYS A 97 5.49 -7.57 6.03
N SER A 98 6.40 -7.56 5.07
CA SER A 98 7.86 -7.57 5.32
C SER A 98 8.28 -6.40 6.21
N PHE A 99 7.80 -5.19 5.92
CA PHE A 99 8.08 -4.02 6.74
C PHE A 99 7.49 -4.17 8.15
N TYR A 100 6.23 -4.58 8.27
CA TYR A 100 5.57 -4.76 9.57
C TYR A 100 6.30 -5.79 10.43
N ASP A 101 6.79 -6.87 9.85
CA ASP A 101 7.50 -7.94 10.56
C ASP A 101 8.83 -7.44 11.18
N THR A 102 9.45 -6.39 10.63
CA THR A 102 10.65 -5.76 11.21
C THR A 102 10.38 -4.86 12.42
N LEU A 103 9.12 -4.51 12.67
CA LEU A 103 8.77 -3.56 13.72
C LEU A 103 8.67 -4.20 15.10
N GLN A 104 8.97 -3.43 16.12
CA GLN A 104 8.76 -3.81 17.53
C GLN A 104 7.32 -3.57 17.98
N ASP A 105 6.88 -4.31 18.98
CA ASP A 105 5.58 -4.11 19.59
C ASP A 105 5.44 -2.70 20.18
N ALA A 106 4.23 -2.16 20.13
CA ALA A 106 3.95 -0.84 20.66
C ALA A 106 3.99 -0.82 22.19
N SER A 107 4.50 0.27 22.74
CA SER A 107 4.47 0.51 24.19
C SER A 107 3.10 1.07 24.63
N PRO A 108 2.56 0.65 25.78
CA PRO A 108 1.37 1.26 26.36
C PRO A 108 1.54 2.74 26.72
N ASN A 109 2.80 3.20 26.83
CA ASN A 109 3.14 4.59 27.16
C ASN A 109 3.11 5.52 25.92
N HIS A 110 2.64 5.06 24.77
CA HIS A 110 2.51 5.93 23.61
C HIS A 110 1.51 7.07 23.88
N LYS A 111 1.90 8.31 23.60
CA LYS A 111 1.14 9.53 23.95
C LYS A 111 -0.33 9.48 23.48
N TYR A 112 -0.59 8.99 22.28
CA TYR A 112 -1.95 8.82 21.77
C TYR A 112 -2.80 7.89 22.67
N LEU A 113 -2.25 6.77 23.10
CA LEU A 113 -2.96 5.78 23.95
C LEU A 113 -3.28 6.39 25.31
N ILE A 114 -2.32 7.08 25.93
CA ILE A 114 -2.51 7.78 27.20
C ILE A 114 -3.60 8.84 27.05
N THR A 115 -3.51 9.69 26.03
CA THR A 115 -4.49 10.77 25.79
C THR A 115 -5.90 10.21 25.57
N LYS A 116 -6.02 9.08 24.87
CA LYS A 116 -7.33 8.43 24.60
C LYS A 116 -7.78 7.48 25.71
N LYS A 117 -6.95 7.26 26.75
CA LYS A 117 -7.21 6.32 27.86
C LYS A 117 -7.52 4.90 27.41
N VAL A 118 -6.81 4.46 26.36
CA VAL A 118 -6.93 3.11 25.77
C VAL A 118 -5.60 2.37 25.85
N GLY A 119 -5.66 1.04 25.77
CA GLY A 119 -4.48 0.18 25.79
C GLY A 119 -3.93 -0.14 24.41
N VAL A 120 -2.95 -1.04 24.40
CA VAL A 120 -2.36 -1.63 23.20
C VAL A 120 -3.04 -2.96 22.90
N ALA A 121 -3.63 -3.09 21.73
CA ALA A 121 -4.13 -4.37 21.25
C ALA A 121 -2.98 -5.22 20.71
N LYS A 122 -3.13 -6.55 20.78
CA LYS A 122 -2.20 -7.50 20.15
C LYS A 122 -2.06 -7.18 18.66
N GLY A 123 -0.82 -7.17 18.15
CA GLY A 123 -0.54 -6.85 16.77
C GLY A 123 -0.43 -5.35 16.46
N VAL A 124 -0.48 -4.47 17.46
CA VAL A 124 -0.12 -3.06 17.27
C VAL A 124 1.37 -2.90 17.50
N LYS A 125 2.07 -2.37 16.50
CA LYS A 125 3.52 -2.17 16.53
C LYS A 125 3.89 -0.69 16.57
N LYS A 126 5.19 -0.43 16.73
CA LYS A 126 5.76 0.92 16.78
C LYS A 126 6.71 1.14 15.61
N TYR A 127 6.59 2.29 14.95
CA TYR A 127 7.58 2.82 14.03
C TYR A 127 7.86 4.27 14.32
N LYS A 128 9.09 4.57 14.74
CA LYS A 128 9.46 5.90 15.27
C LYS A 128 8.47 6.29 16.38
N GLU A 129 7.84 7.47 16.27
CA GLU A 129 6.86 8.01 17.22
C GLU A 129 5.40 7.72 16.81
N SER A 130 5.18 6.68 16.04
CA SER A 130 3.83 6.31 15.56
C SER A 130 3.47 4.89 15.97
N LEU A 131 2.21 4.67 16.32
CA LEU A 131 1.63 3.34 16.32
C LEU A 131 1.43 2.88 14.87
N VAL A 132 1.64 1.61 14.62
CA VAL A 132 1.40 0.96 13.32
C VAL A 132 0.37 -0.13 13.52
N ILE A 133 -0.79 0.06 12.88
CA ILE A 133 -1.91 -0.85 12.93
C ILE A 133 -2.03 -1.53 11.57
N PRO A 134 -1.92 -2.86 11.49
CA PRO A 134 -2.09 -3.58 10.23
C PRO A 134 -3.57 -3.57 9.82
N GLY A 135 -3.82 -3.42 8.52
CA GLY A 135 -5.16 -3.61 7.96
C GLY A 135 -5.19 -4.85 7.09
N TYR A 136 -6.16 -5.71 7.34
CA TYR A 136 -6.35 -6.99 6.66
C TYR A 136 -7.58 -6.98 5.76
N ASP A 137 -7.55 -7.73 4.68
CA ASP A 137 -8.73 -8.00 3.84
C ASP A 137 -9.52 -9.21 4.32
N GLY A 138 -10.62 -9.53 3.64
CA GLY A 138 -11.48 -10.68 3.96
C GLY A 138 -10.82 -12.06 3.80
N GLN A 139 -9.64 -12.12 3.17
CA GLN A 139 -8.81 -13.32 3.04
C GLN A 139 -7.65 -13.35 4.05
N ASN A 140 -7.64 -12.39 4.99
CA ASN A 140 -6.59 -12.23 5.99
C ASN A 140 -5.20 -11.86 5.42
N ASN A 141 -5.15 -11.26 4.24
CA ASN A 141 -3.92 -10.66 3.71
C ASN A 141 -3.74 -9.26 4.31
N MET A 142 -2.51 -8.93 4.70
CA MET A 142 -2.19 -7.57 5.13
C MET A 142 -2.12 -6.64 3.91
N VAL A 143 -3.12 -5.78 3.75
CA VAL A 143 -3.28 -4.92 2.56
C VAL A 143 -2.88 -3.47 2.80
N THR A 144 -2.73 -3.06 4.04
CA THR A 144 -2.32 -1.69 4.39
C THR A 144 -1.78 -1.62 5.81
N LEU A 145 -1.12 -0.49 6.12
CA LEU A 145 -0.72 -0.11 7.46
C LEU A 145 -1.26 1.28 7.78
N GLN A 146 -1.90 1.44 8.93
CA GLN A 146 -2.29 2.74 9.44
C GLN A 146 -1.30 3.23 10.48
N TYR A 147 -0.77 4.42 10.30
CA TYR A 147 0.07 5.11 11.26
C TYR A 147 -0.78 6.06 12.09
N ILE A 148 -0.67 5.97 13.42
CA ILE A 148 -1.29 6.93 14.34
C ILE A 148 -0.18 7.64 15.08
N PHE A 149 -0.08 8.94 14.85
CA PHE A 149 0.95 9.80 15.44
C PHE A 149 0.59 10.22 16.86
N SER A 150 1.59 10.69 17.60
CA SER A 150 1.42 11.15 19.00
C SER A 150 0.41 12.31 19.16
N ASP A 151 0.21 13.11 18.11
CA ASP A 151 -0.80 14.18 18.03
C ASP A 151 -2.21 13.68 17.64
N GLY A 152 -2.35 12.39 17.40
CA GLY A 152 -3.60 11.77 16.99
C GLY A 152 -3.89 11.77 15.49
N LYS A 153 -3.03 12.41 14.68
CA LYS A 153 -3.15 12.31 13.21
C LYS A 153 -2.99 10.88 12.76
N LYS A 154 -3.73 10.54 11.70
CA LYS A 154 -3.73 9.20 11.11
C LYS A 154 -3.37 9.28 9.65
N ARG A 155 -2.58 8.34 9.17
CA ARG A 155 -2.25 8.19 7.75
C ARG A 155 -2.17 6.71 7.39
N PHE A 156 -2.65 6.37 6.22
CA PHE A 156 -2.38 5.07 5.64
C PHE A 156 -1.05 5.09 4.88
N ARG A 157 -0.45 3.91 4.76
CA ARG A 157 0.75 3.74 3.97
C ARG A 157 0.46 4.10 2.51
N LYS A 158 1.30 4.93 1.90
CA LYS A 158 1.20 5.26 0.48
C LYS A 158 1.34 4.00 -0.39
N GLY A 159 0.63 3.97 -1.50
CA GLY A 159 0.65 2.84 -2.43
C GLY A 159 -0.14 1.62 -1.97
N THR A 160 -0.92 1.72 -0.89
CA THR A 160 -1.78 0.65 -0.38
C THR A 160 -3.26 1.01 -0.49
N SER A 161 -4.13 0.02 -0.47
CA SER A 161 -5.59 0.24 -0.51
C SER A 161 -6.20 -0.02 0.86
N PRO A 162 -6.60 1.02 1.61
CA PRO A 162 -7.28 0.84 2.89
C PRO A 162 -8.76 0.47 2.75
N LYS A 163 -9.31 0.51 1.54
CA LYS A 163 -10.74 0.23 1.31
C LYS A 163 -11.06 -1.23 1.67
N GLY A 164 -12.01 -1.41 2.57
CA GLY A 164 -12.43 -2.72 3.06
C GLY A 164 -11.42 -3.39 4.01
N ALA A 165 -10.32 -2.72 4.36
CA ALA A 165 -9.38 -3.23 5.33
C ALA A 165 -9.89 -3.06 6.76
N TYR A 166 -9.65 -4.06 7.61
CA TYR A 166 -10.04 -4.07 9.01
C TYR A 166 -8.89 -4.51 9.92
N PHE A 167 -9.02 -4.21 11.20
CA PHE A 167 -8.16 -4.71 12.28
C PHE A 167 -9.04 -5.17 13.45
N VAL A 168 -8.82 -6.37 13.96
CA VAL A 168 -9.62 -6.94 15.05
C VAL A 168 -8.91 -6.69 16.38
N ILE A 169 -9.66 -6.23 17.38
CA ILE A 169 -9.22 -6.11 18.77
C ILE A 169 -9.94 -7.19 19.58
N GLY A 170 -9.18 -8.07 20.21
CA GLY A 170 -9.72 -9.25 20.89
C GLY A 170 -9.86 -10.46 19.97
N ASP A 171 -10.57 -11.46 20.44
CA ASP A 171 -10.80 -12.70 19.69
C ASP A 171 -12.10 -12.63 18.90
N VAL A 172 -12.07 -13.14 17.67
CA VAL A 172 -13.25 -13.18 16.79
C VAL A 172 -14.36 -14.02 17.45
N GLN A 173 -15.53 -13.43 17.61
CA GLN A 173 -16.70 -14.04 18.22
C GLN A 173 -17.90 -13.97 17.25
N LYS A 174 -18.99 -14.67 17.61
CA LYS A 174 -20.24 -14.64 16.82
C LYS A 174 -20.81 -13.22 16.69
N ASP A 175 -20.74 -12.46 17.78
CA ASP A 175 -21.19 -11.05 17.82
C ASP A 175 -19.96 -10.16 17.94
N MET A 176 -19.79 -9.23 17.00
CA MET A 176 -18.68 -8.28 16.95
C MET A 176 -19.21 -6.86 16.82
N TYR A 177 -18.45 -5.89 17.30
CA TYR A 177 -18.72 -4.47 17.10
C TYR A 177 -17.82 -3.90 16.02
N MET A 178 -18.34 -2.98 15.24
CA MET A 178 -17.57 -2.27 14.22
C MET A 178 -17.41 -0.80 14.59
N ALA A 179 -16.20 -0.26 14.46
CA ALA A 179 -15.89 1.14 14.71
C ALA A 179 -14.89 1.68 13.70
N GLU A 180 -14.96 2.97 13.37
CA GLU A 180 -14.06 3.61 12.41
C GLU A 180 -12.63 3.78 12.94
N GLY A 181 -12.42 3.79 14.22
CA GLY A 181 -11.14 4.17 14.77
C GLY A 181 -10.69 3.33 15.95
N TYR A 182 -9.36 3.14 16.02
CA TYR A 182 -8.71 2.30 17.03
C TYR A 182 -9.17 2.59 18.48
N ALA A 183 -9.19 3.87 18.91
CA ALA A 183 -9.56 4.20 20.29
C ALA A 183 -11.02 3.85 20.58
N THR A 184 -11.94 4.06 19.64
CA THR A 184 -13.34 3.70 19.80
C THR A 184 -13.49 2.18 19.89
N ALA A 185 -12.88 1.45 18.94
CA ALA A 185 -12.91 -0.02 18.96
C ALA A 185 -12.34 -0.58 20.27
N PHE A 186 -11.20 -0.05 20.73
CA PHE A 186 -10.59 -0.49 21.99
C PHE A 186 -11.48 -0.19 23.21
N SER A 187 -12.14 0.97 23.25
CA SER A 187 -13.07 1.32 24.33
C SER A 187 -14.28 0.39 24.36
N ILE A 188 -14.83 0.04 23.20
CA ILE A 188 -15.94 -0.94 23.11
C ILE A 188 -15.47 -2.30 23.61
N HIS A 189 -14.32 -2.78 23.12
CA HIS A 189 -13.74 -4.05 23.56
C HIS A 189 -13.55 -4.08 25.10
N LYS A 190 -12.97 -3.01 25.67
CA LYS A 190 -12.77 -2.90 27.10
C LYS A 190 -14.07 -2.92 27.90
N ALA A 191 -15.14 -2.33 27.37
CA ALA A 191 -16.43 -2.24 28.04
C ALA A 191 -17.25 -3.52 27.93
N THR A 192 -17.13 -4.24 26.83
CA THR A 192 -18.00 -5.38 26.49
C THR A 192 -17.31 -6.75 26.56
N GLY A 193 -15.99 -6.80 26.51
CA GLY A 193 -15.19 -8.02 26.31
C GLY A 193 -15.34 -8.64 24.92
N LYS A 194 -16.06 -7.97 24.00
CA LYS A 194 -16.27 -8.42 22.61
C LYS A 194 -15.28 -7.76 21.66
N SER A 195 -14.96 -8.44 20.56
CA SER A 195 -14.15 -7.90 19.46
C SER A 195 -14.93 -6.94 18.57
#